data_8538c9374075779a71e75b1042b8a7ec
#
_entry.id   8538c9374075779a71e75b1042b8a7ec
#
_cell.length_a   1.000
_cell.length_b   1.000
_cell.length_c   1.000
_cell.angle_alpha   90.00
_cell.angle_beta   90.00
_cell.angle_gamma   90.00
#
_symmetry.space_group_name_H-M   'P 1'
#
loop_
_entity.id
_entity.type
_entity.pdbx_description
1 polymer ?
#
loop_
_entity_poly.entity_id
_entity_poly.type
_entity_poly.pdbx_seq_one_letter_code
_entity_poly.pdbx_strand_id
1 'polypeptide(L)'
;MPRRARRLCPPRGGGRLPRRRRPRHRHTPSWKVEQLNSLAEAGATFLFLEGSDPSALKGIDPAKPAAASKARNTECKSFRDGMDFGRNVWCIAGVPVAAWAREVFPGTSDAEAIYRLWNLILSVARADGDDPESAWETHNASFEKTKRFLNGHRFDALRYEASNGTNLIVGMNPGHVWDGGAARTQDGTTFFPNIPTEEVF
;
A
#
# COMPACT_ATOMS: atom_id res chain seq x y z
N MET A 1 -56.59 -29.71 58.47
CA MET A 1 -56.07 -29.76 57.11
C MET A 1 -55.05 -28.61 56.97
N PRO A 2 -53.76 -28.86 56.80
CA PRO A 2 -52.75 -27.82 56.73
C PRO A 2 -52.58 -27.32 55.26
N ARG A 3 -52.50 -26.01 55.11
CA ARG A 3 -52.28 -25.28 53.87
C ARG A 3 -50.83 -25.52 53.39
N ARG A 4 -50.70 -25.98 52.11
CA ARG A 4 -49.41 -26.11 51.44
C ARG A 4 -48.80 -24.74 51.11
N ALA A 5 -47.56 -24.51 51.57
CA ALA A 5 -46.75 -23.36 51.22
C ALA A 5 -46.25 -23.51 49.78
N ARG A 6 -46.56 -22.51 48.93
CA ARG A 6 -45.99 -22.36 47.56
C ARG A 6 -44.55 -21.85 47.72
N ARG A 7 -43.55 -22.62 47.26
CA ARG A 7 -42.19 -22.14 47.06
C ARG A 7 -42.17 -21.22 45.86
N LEU A 8 -41.85 -19.94 46.07
CA LEU A 8 -41.49 -18.99 45.00
C LEU A 8 -40.06 -19.30 44.55
N CYS A 9 -39.90 -19.68 43.27
CA CYS A 9 -38.57 -19.73 42.64
C CYS A 9 -38.13 -18.29 42.39
N PRO A 10 -36.83 -17.97 42.69
CA PRO A 10 -36.28 -16.67 42.32
C PRO A 10 -36.07 -16.60 40.80
N PRO A 11 -36.21 -15.42 40.16
CA PRO A 11 -36.00 -15.24 38.75
C PRO A 11 -34.53 -15.49 38.41
N ARG A 12 -34.27 -16.37 37.45
CA ARG A 12 -32.92 -16.55 36.85
C ARG A 12 -32.59 -15.31 36.06
N GLY A 13 -31.95 -14.33 36.69
CA GLY A 13 -31.32 -13.19 36.05
C GLY A 13 -30.01 -13.59 35.36
N GLY A 14 -30.11 -14.24 34.22
CA GLY A 14 -28.98 -14.46 33.33
C GLY A 14 -28.77 -13.21 32.47
N GLY A 15 -28.32 -12.11 33.07
CA GLY A 15 -27.84 -10.95 32.32
C GLY A 15 -26.60 -11.32 31.54
N ARG A 16 -26.75 -11.59 30.23
CA ARG A 16 -25.61 -11.60 29.33
C ARG A 16 -24.99 -10.21 29.38
N LEU A 17 -23.79 -10.11 29.99
CA LEU A 17 -22.99 -8.90 29.87
C LEU A 17 -22.90 -8.52 28.39
N PRO A 18 -23.14 -7.25 28.03
CA PRO A 18 -23.03 -6.80 26.65
C PRO A 18 -21.59 -7.09 26.21
N ARG A 19 -21.42 -7.92 25.17
CA ARG A 19 -20.12 -8.14 24.54
C ARG A 19 -19.63 -6.76 24.14
N ARG A 20 -18.56 -6.24 24.77
CA ARG A 20 -17.90 -5.02 24.38
C ARG A 20 -17.58 -5.16 22.90
N ARG A 21 -18.25 -4.42 22.03
CA ARG A 21 -17.90 -4.36 20.62
C ARG A 21 -16.47 -3.83 20.55
N ARG A 22 -15.53 -4.66 20.11
CA ARG A 22 -14.15 -4.22 19.88
C ARG A 22 -14.20 -3.08 18.85
N PRO A 23 -13.42 -2.01 19.03
CA PRO A 23 -13.39 -0.91 18.08
C PRO A 23 -13.06 -1.44 16.68
N ARG A 24 -13.92 -1.15 15.69
CA ARG A 24 -13.83 -1.69 14.31
C ARG A 24 -12.47 -1.45 13.64
N HIS A 25 -11.76 -0.38 14.01
CA HIS A 25 -10.44 -0.03 13.48
C HIS A 25 -9.29 -0.91 14.02
N ARG A 26 -9.55 -1.83 14.93
CA ARG A 26 -8.53 -2.74 15.50
C ARG A 26 -8.57 -4.16 14.94
N HIS A 27 -9.40 -4.40 13.92
CA HIS A 27 -9.54 -5.71 13.28
C HIS A 27 -9.88 -5.57 11.81
N THR A 28 -9.22 -6.37 10.99
CA THR A 28 -9.65 -6.62 9.61
C THR A 28 -10.84 -7.57 9.65
N PRO A 29 -11.88 -7.40 8.81
CA PRO A 29 -12.95 -8.38 8.71
C PRO A 29 -12.41 -9.79 8.39
N SER A 30 -12.87 -10.81 9.11
CA SER A 30 -12.33 -12.18 8.99
C SER A 30 -12.38 -12.73 7.56
N TRP A 31 -13.49 -12.46 6.84
CA TRP A 31 -13.62 -12.87 5.43
C TRP A 31 -12.52 -12.27 4.53
N LYS A 32 -12.10 -11.03 4.82
CA LYS A 32 -11.06 -10.35 4.06
C LYS A 32 -9.66 -10.90 4.39
N VAL A 33 -9.43 -11.22 5.66
CA VAL A 33 -8.19 -11.89 6.11
C VAL A 33 -8.06 -13.24 5.43
N GLU A 34 -9.11 -14.05 5.48
CA GLU A 34 -9.14 -15.37 4.86
C GLU A 34 -8.94 -15.29 3.34
N GLN A 35 -9.66 -14.39 2.67
CA GLN A 35 -9.51 -14.17 1.22
C GLN A 35 -8.08 -13.79 0.84
N LEU A 36 -7.48 -12.80 1.50
CA LEU A 36 -6.14 -12.32 1.13
C LEU A 36 -5.07 -13.36 1.42
N ASN A 37 -5.12 -14.00 2.59
CA ASN A 37 -4.13 -15.02 2.96
C ASN A 37 -4.22 -16.25 2.06
N SER A 38 -5.42 -16.78 1.80
CA SER A 38 -5.59 -17.96 0.93
C SER A 38 -5.22 -17.70 -0.52
N LEU A 39 -5.51 -16.49 -1.06
CA LEU A 39 -5.06 -16.13 -2.41
C LEU A 39 -3.52 -16.04 -2.48
N ALA A 40 -2.88 -15.45 -1.48
CA ALA A 40 -1.42 -15.39 -1.44
C ALA A 40 -0.79 -16.78 -1.33
N GLU A 41 -1.33 -17.65 -0.48
CA GLU A 41 -0.89 -19.04 -0.31
C GLU A 41 -1.09 -19.87 -1.58
N ALA A 42 -2.11 -19.55 -2.37
CA ALA A 42 -2.36 -20.16 -3.68
C ALA A 42 -1.49 -19.58 -4.82
N GLY A 43 -0.57 -18.65 -4.54
CA GLY A 43 0.31 -18.07 -5.55
C GLY A 43 -0.36 -17.03 -6.46
N ALA A 44 -1.45 -16.41 -6.03
CA ALA A 44 -2.15 -15.41 -6.83
C ALA A 44 -1.27 -14.20 -7.15
N THR A 45 -1.49 -13.60 -8.33
CA THR A 45 -0.96 -12.27 -8.70
C THR A 45 -1.93 -11.20 -8.22
N PHE A 46 -1.39 -10.09 -7.68
CA PHE A 46 -2.18 -8.98 -7.15
C PHE A 46 -1.99 -7.71 -7.97
N LEU A 47 -3.09 -7.15 -8.47
CA LEU A 47 -3.12 -5.82 -9.06
C LEU A 47 -3.91 -4.89 -8.13
N PHE A 48 -3.25 -3.83 -7.66
CA PHE A 48 -3.87 -2.79 -6.84
C PHE A 48 -4.11 -1.56 -7.71
N LEU A 49 -5.38 -1.20 -7.84
CA LEU A 49 -5.79 0.05 -8.47
C LEU A 49 -6.02 1.08 -7.36
N GLU A 50 -5.05 1.97 -7.20
CA GLU A 50 -5.03 2.93 -6.09
C GLU A 50 -5.54 4.29 -6.55
N GLY A 51 -6.61 4.75 -5.92
CA GLY A 51 -7.17 6.08 -6.08
C GLY A 51 -7.90 6.46 -4.81
N SER A 52 -7.41 7.45 -4.10
CA SER A 52 -7.98 7.87 -2.81
C SER A 52 -8.12 9.39 -2.72
N ASP A 53 -9.01 9.84 -1.84
CA ASP A 53 -9.09 11.23 -1.44
C ASP A 53 -7.87 11.57 -0.57
N PRO A 54 -6.97 12.49 -1.00
CA PRO A 54 -5.81 12.89 -0.21
C PRO A 54 -6.18 13.47 1.16
N SER A 55 -7.40 14.00 1.29
CA SER A 55 -7.93 14.59 2.52
C SER A 55 -8.72 13.61 3.40
N ALA A 56 -8.85 12.35 3.02
CA ALA A 56 -9.70 11.35 3.70
C ALA A 56 -9.37 11.16 5.20
N LEU A 57 -8.13 11.40 5.60
CA LEU A 57 -7.69 11.29 6.99
C LEU A 57 -7.60 12.63 7.72
N LYS A 58 -7.96 13.74 7.09
CA LYS A 58 -7.92 15.07 7.70
C LYS A 58 -8.83 15.13 8.94
N GLY A 59 -8.27 15.52 10.07
CA GLY A 59 -8.99 15.57 11.35
C GLY A 59 -9.23 14.21 12.03
N ILE A 60 -8.74 13.12 11.47
CA ILE A 60 -8.79 11.80 12.10
C ILE A 60 -7.60 11.65 13.05
N ASP A 61 -7.86 11.18 14.28
CA ASP A 61 -6.80 10.81 15.22
C ASP A 61 -5.83 9.80 14.56
N PRO A 62 -4.54 10.14 14.39
CA PRO A 62 -3.55 9.28 13.73
C PRO A 62 -3.41 7.88 14.36
N ALA A 63 -3.75 7.72 15.62
CA ALA A 63 -3.71 6.42 16.30
C ALA A 63 -4.73 5.41 15.70
N LYS A 64 -5.81 5.91 15.08
CA LYS A 64 -6.83 5.03 14.47
C LYS A 64 -6.34 4.37 13.17
N PRO A 65 -5.87 5.10 12.14
CA PRO A 65 -5.33 4.47 10.95
C PRO A 65 -4.07 3.64 11.27
N ALA A 66 -3.20 4.07 12.18
CA ALA A 66 -2.06 3.29 12.63
C ALA A 66 -2.48 1.94 13.24
N ALA A 67 -3.51 1.93 14.11
CA ALA A 67 -4.05 0.70 14.69
C ALA A 67 -4.69 -0.22 13.63
N ALA A 68 -5.38 0.35 12.63
CA ALA A 68 -5.98 -0.39 11.53
C ALA A 68 -4.90 -1.04 10.63
N SER A 69 -3.86 -0.29 10.30
CA SER A 69 -2.72 -0.79 9.53
C SER A 69 -1.98 -1.91 10.27
N LYS A 70 -1.70 -1.72 11.57
CA LYS A 70 -1.10 -2.75 12.41
C LYS A 70 -1.93 -4.03 12.46
N ALA A 71 -3.26 -3.91 12.62
CA ALA A 71 -4.16 -5.05 12.64
C ALA A 71 -4.13 -5.80 11.31
N ARG A 72 -4.25 -5.09 10.17
CA ARG A 72 -4.17 -5.66 8.84
C ARG A 72 -2.84 -6.39 8.61
N ASN A 73 -1.72 -5.75 8.94
CA ASN A 73 -0.39 -6.34 8.75
C ASN A 73 -0.16 -7.60 9.60
N THR A 74 -0.78 -7.66 10.78
CA THR A 74 -0.69 -8.83 11.66
C THR A 74 -1.62 -9.95 11.20
N GLU A 75 -2.87 -9.62 10.84
CA GLU A 75 -3.91 -10.60 10.52
C GLU A 75 -3.76 -11.14 9.08
N CYS A 76 -3.32 -10.28 8.13
CA CYS A 76 -3.06 -10.68 6.74
C CYS A 76 -1.57 -11.03 6.52
N LYS A 77 -0.97 -11.81 7.43
CA LYS A 77 0.47 -12.08 7.42
C LYS A 77 0.93 -12.82 6.16
N SER A 78 0.23 -13.90 5.75
CA SER A 78 0.60 -14.67 4.55
C SER A 78 0.56 -13.82 3.29
N PHE A 79 -0.47 -12.95 3.18
CA PHE A 79 -0.59 -11.99 2.08
C PHE A 79 0.57 -10.99 2.05
N ARG A 80 0.87 -10.36 3.19
CA ARG A 80 1.97 -9.40 3.28
C ARG A 80 3.32 -10.06 3.00
N ASP A 81 3.60 -11.17 3.66
CA ASP A 81 4.86 -11.90 3.50
C ASP A 81 5.01 -12.44 2.06
N GLY A 82 3.88 -12.73 1.39
CA GLY A 82 3.87 -13.13 -0.02
C GLY A 82 4.44 -12.06 -0.94
N MET A 83 4.08 -10.80 -0.68
CA MET A 83 4.58 -9.65 -1.44
C MET A 83 5.99 -9.23 -0.98
N ASP A 84 6.20 -9.04 0.34
CA ASP A 84 7.44 -8.52 0.90
C ASP A 84 8.66 -9.45 0.63
N PHE A 85 8.44 -10.77 0.56
CA PHE A 85 9.49 -11.75 0.31
C PHE A 85 9.47 -12.33 -1.11
N GLY A 86 8.77 -11.69 -2.04
CA GLY A 86 8.79 -12.08 -3.45
C GLY A 86 8.22 -13.46 -3.75
N ARG A 87 7.23 -13.94 -3.01
CA ARG A 87 6.51 -15.17 -3.33
C ARG A 87 5.35 -14.93 -4.30
N ASN A 88 4.79 -13.73 -4.29
CA ASN A 88 3.68 -13.33 -5.14
C ASN A 88 4.08 -12.18 -6.05
N VAL A 89 3.67 -12.22 -7.29
CA VAL A 89 3.72 -11.08 -8.22
C VAL A 89 2.67 -10.06 -7.80
N TRP A 90 3.03 -8.79 -7.80
CA TRP A 90 2.10 -7.71 -7.50
C TRP A 90 2.46 -6.42 -8.25
N CYS A 91 1.47 -5.58 -8.48
CA CYS A 91 1.66 -4.28 -9.08
C CYS A 91 0.67 -3.29 -8.49
N ILE A 92 1.11 -2.05 -8.29
CA ILE A 92 0.25 -0.91 -7.93
C ILE A 92 0.21 0.05 -9.11
N ALA A 93 -1.00 0.43 -9.52
CA ALA A 93 -1.22 1.45 -10.54
C ALA A 93 -2.21 2.50 -10.05
N GLY A 94 -1.92 3.77 -10.31
CA GLY A 94 -2.80 4.88 -9.97
C GLY A 94 -4.03 4.94 -10.88
N VAL A 95 -5.20 5.20 -10.28
CA VAL A 95 -6.42 5.52 -11.04
C VAL A 95 -7.03 6.82 -10.50
N PRO A 96 -7.50 7.74 -11.35
CA PRO A 96 -8.01 9.00 -10.88
C PRO A 96 -9.36 8.84 -10.17
N VAL A 97 -9.50 9.54 -9.05
CA VAL A 97 -10.77 9.78 -8.38
C VAL A 97 -11.00 11.28 -8.28
N ALA A 98 -12.26 11.72 -8.25
CA ALA A 98 -12.60 13.14 -8.29
C ALA A 98 -11.91 13.97 -7.19
N ALA A 99 -11.82 13.44 -5.97
CA ALA A 99 -11.17 14.14 -4.87
C ALA A 99 -9.67 14.37 -5.12
N TRP A 100 -8.95 13.36 -5.60
CA TRP A 100 -7.53 13.51 -5.97
C TRP A 100 -7.37 14.45 -7.17
N ALA A 101 -8.21 14.29 -8.20
CA ALA A 101 -8.15 15.13 -9.40
C ALA A 101 -8.36 16.63 -9.09
N ARG A 102 -9.28 16.97 -8.17
CA ARG A 102 -9.48 18.36 -7.71
C ARG A 102 -8.27 18.96 -6.99
N GLU A 103 -7.54 18.16 -6.24
CA GLU A 103 -6.30 18.62 -5.57
C GLU A 103 -5.20 18.92 -6.60
N VAL A 104 -5.08 18.12 -7.65
CA VAL A 104 -4.07 18.31 -8.71
C VAL A 104 -4.46 19.43 -9.67
N PHE A 105 -5.75 19.55 -10.01
CA PHE A 105 -6.28 20.52 -10.97
C PHE A 105 -7.39 21.39 -10.33
N PRO A 106 -7.06 22.27 -9.40
CA PRO A 106 -8.05 23.10 -8.73
C PRO A 106 -8.71 24.07 -9.71
N GLY A 107 -9.99 24.36 -9.48
CA GLY A 107 -10.75 25.33 -10.29
C GLY A 107 -11.31 24.78 -11.60
N THR A 108 -11.17 23.50 -11.88
CA THR A 108 -11.80 22.83 -13.02
C THR A 108 -13.02 21.99 -12.60
N SER A 109 -13.86 21.58 -13.55
CA SER A 109 -14.91 20.61 -13.27
C SER A 109 -14.33 19.24 -12.92
N ASP A 110 -15.07 18.41 -12.17
CA ASP A 110 -14.63 17.03 -11.83
C ASP A 110 -14.32 16.20 -13.08
N ALA A 111 -15.13 16.31 -14.10
CA ALA A 111 -14.94 15.56 -15.37
C ALA A 111 -13.63 15.97 -16.06
N GLU A 112 -13.38 17.27 -16.14
CA GLU A 112 -12.14 17.80 -16.74
C GLU A 112 -10.91 17.45 -15.88
N ALA A 113 -11.01 17.58 -14.55
CA ALA A 113 -9.93 17.23 -13.63
C ALA A 113 -9.57 15.74 -13.74
N ILE A 114 -10.57 14.84 -13.78
CA ILE A 114 -10.36 13.41 -13.94
C ILE A 114 -9.72 13.09 -15.30
N TYR A 115 -10.19 13.73 -16.38
CA TYR A 115 -9.62 13.54 -17.70
C TYR A 115 -8.15 13.96 -17.75
N ARG A 116 -7.82 15.12 -17.21
CA ARG A 116 -6.43 15.60 -17.12
C ARG A 116 -5.56 14.68 -16.26
N LEU A 117 -6.09 14.21 -15.14
CA LEU A 117 -5.35 13.31 -14.27
C LEU A 117 -5.12 11.95 -14.92
N TRP A 118 -6.06 11.43 -15.73
CA TRP A 118 -5.83 10.24 -16.54
C TRP A 118 -4.67 10.44 -17.52
N ASN A 119 -4.69 11.54 -18.29
CA ASN A 119 -3.61 11.81 -19.23
C ASN A 119 -2.26 11.94 -18.54
N LEU A 120 -2.22 12.60 -17.36
CA LEU A 120 -1.00 12.69 -16.57
C LEU A 120 -0.51 11.32 -16.09
N ILE A 121 -1.41 10.48 -15.55
CA ILE A 121 -1.08 9.13 -15.08
C ILE A 121 -0.53 8.27 -16.23
N LEU A 122 -1.21 8.29 -17.40
CA LEU A 122 -0.76 7.53 -18.57
C LEU A 122 0.62 8.00 -19.05
N SER A 123 0.84 9.32 -19.07
CA SER A 123 2.11 9.90 -19.49
C SER A 123 3.27 9.53 -18.54
N VAL A 124 3.08 9.71 -17.23
CA VAL A 124 4.12 9.33 -16.27
C VAL A 124 4.33 7.80 -16.20
N ALA A 125 3.28 7.02 -16.48
CA ALA A 125 3.36 5.57 -16.60
C ALA A 125 3.92 5.10 -17.96
N ARG A 126 4.25 6.02 -18.88
CA ARG A 126 4.73 5.72 -20.25
C ARG A 126 3.77 4.84 -21.04
N ALA A 127 2.47 5.04 -20.81
CA ALA A 127 1.38 4.28 -21.43
C ALA A 127 0.56 5.11 -22.44
N ASP A 128 0.97 6.34 -22.72
CA ASP A 128 0.31 7.27 -23.65
C ASP A 128 0.89 7.25 -25.08
N GLY A 129 1.98 6.50 -25.30
CA GLY A 129 2.59 6.34 -26.62
C GLY A 129 2.10 5.11 -27.38
N ASP A 130 2.54 4.97 -28.63
CA ASP A 130 2.17 3.86 -29.50
C ASP A 130 2.79 2.51 -29.10
N ASP A 131 3.90 2.54 -28.37
CA ASP A 131 4.62 1.35 -27.91
C ASP A 131 5.07 1.48 -26.43
N PRO A 132 4.16 1.26 -25.48
CA PRO A 132 4.47 1.30 -24.05
C PRO A 132 5.49 0.25 -23.61
N GLU A 133 5.54 -0.92 -24.27
CA GLU A 133 6.48 -1.98 -23.92
C GLU A 133 7.93 -1.53 -24.18
N SER A 134 8.21 -1.01 -25.37
CA SER A 134 9.54 -0.47 -25.74
C SER A 134 9.92 0.74 -24.85
N ALA A 135 8.96 1.59 -24.51
CA ALA A 135 9.19 2.71 -23.58
C ALA A 135 9.65 2.20 -22.19
N TRP A 136 9.03 1.14 -21.68
CA TRP A 136 9.40 0.51 -20.42
C TRP A 136 10.74 -0.24 -20.51
N GLU A 137 11.06 -0.90 -21.61
CA GLU A 137 12.38 -1.52 -21.82
C GLU A 137 13.50 -0.48 -21.76
N THR A 138 13.32 0.65 -22.45
CA THR A 138 14.25 1.78 -22.42
C THR A 138 14.42 2.35 -21.00
N HIS A 139 13.32 2.53 -20.28
CA HIS A 139 13.31 3.02 -18.92
C HIS A 139 14.03 2.06 -17.96
N ASN A 140 13.75 0.76 -18.07
CA ASN A 140 14.39 -0.26 -17.26
C ASN A 140 15.92 -0.35 -17.54
N ALA A 141 16.33 -0.19 -18.79
CA ALA A 141 17.74 -0.11 -19.14
C ALA A 141 18.45 1.09 -18.47
N SER A 142 17.72 2.22 -18.28
CA SER A 142 18.21 3.37 -17.54
C SER A 142 18.43 3.06 -16.05
N PHE A 143 17.51 2.33 -15.41
CA PHE A 143 17.71 1.84 -14.04
C PHE A 143 18.95 0.97 -13.90
N GLU A 144 19.12 0.02 -14.79
CA GLU A 144 20.28 -0.87 -14.76
C GLU A 144 21.61 -0.09 -14.92
N LYS A 145 21.62 0.96 -15.74
CA LYS A 145 22.79 1.86 -15.86
C LYS A 145 23.06 2.61 -14.55
N THR A 146 22.01 3.17 -13.92
CA THR A 146 22.11 3.91 -12.67
C THR A 146 22.55 3.00 -11.52
N LYS A 147 21.98 1.81 -11.40
CA LYS A 147 22.37 0.82 -10.39
C LYS A 147 23.82 0.41 -10.53
N ARG A 148 24.28 0.14 -11.75
CA ARG A 148 25.70 -0.18 -11.99
C ARG A 148 26.64 0.95 -11.58
N PHE A 149 26.28 2.19 -11.89
CA PHE A 149 27.04 3.36 -11.48
C PHE A 149 27.12 3.49 -9.95
N LEU A 150 25.98 3.49 -9.26
CA LEU A 150 25.90 3.67 -7.82
C LEU A 150 26.59 2.53 -7.06
N ASN A 151 26.34 1.29 -7.44
CA ASN A 151 26.97 0.11 -6.83
C ASN A 151 28.48 0.03 -7.10
N GLY A 152 28.93 0.55 -8.24
CA GLY A 152 30.35 0.60 -8.60
C GLY A 152 31.15 1.60 -7.76
N HIS A 153 30.52 2.68 -7.30
CA HIS A 153 31.22 3.75 -6.55
C HIS A 153 31.23 3.52 -5.04
N ARG A 154 30.29 2.77 -4.48
CA ARG A 154 30.19 2.45 -3.04
C ARG A 154 30.34 3.68 -2.14
N PHE A 155 29.50 4.69 -2.34
CA PHE A 155 29.56 5.94 -1.60
C PHE A 155 29.36 5.70 -0.10
N ASP A 156 30.19 6.34 0.74
CA ASP A 156 30.04 6.31 2.20
C ASP A 156 28.94 7.24 2.69
N ALA A 157 28.63 8.28 1.93
CA ALA A 157 27.57 9.24 2.25
C ALA A 157 27.06 9.95 0.99
N LEU A 158 25.81 10.41 1.06
CA LEU A 158 25.20 11.31 0.09
C LEU A 158 24.97 12.68 0.73
N ARG A 159 25.36 13.75 0.04
CA ARG A 159 25.07 15.12 0.46
C ARG A 159 24.01 15.75 -0.44
N TYR A 160 23.01 16.31 0.17
CA TYR A 160 21.90 17.00 -0.48
C TYR A 160 21.98 18.49 -0.13
N GLU A 161 22.08 19.33 -1.13
CA GLU A 161 22.02 20.80 -1.01
C GLU A 161 20.97 21.33 -1.97
N ALA A 162 20.10 22.24 -1.49
CA ALA A 162 19.08 22.85 -2.32
C ALA A 162 18.85 24.31 -1.92
N SER A 163 18.33 25.11 -2.86
CA SER A 163 18.11 26.56 -2.69
C SER A 163 17.08 26.90 -1.59
N ASN A 164 16.25 25.95 -1.19
CA ASN A 164 15.31 26.10 -0.07
C ASN A 164 15.96 26.02 1.32
N GLY A 165 17.29 25.90 1.41
CA GLY A 165 18.05 25.79 2.64
C GLY A 165 18.36 24.35 3.07
N THR A 166 18.00 23.35 2.28
CA THR A 166 18.37 21.95 2.55
C THR A 166 19.89 21.82 2.54
N ASN A 167 20.47 21.28 3.63
CA ASN A 167 21.86 20.87 3.73
C ASN A 167 21.89 19.59 4.60
N LEU A 168 21.80 18.44 3.95
CA LEU A 168 21.64 17.13 4.59
C LEU A 168 22.76 16.19 4.14
N ILE A 169 23.35 15.48 5.08
CA ILE A 169 24.27 14.38 4.81
C ILE A 169 23.62 13.09 5.31
N VAL A 170 23.48 12.12 4.43
CA VAL A 170 22.98 10.77 4.74
C VAL A 170 24.15 9.81 4.66
N GLY A 171 24.56 9.27 5.81
CA GLY A 171 25.57 8.21 5.88
C GLY A 171 24.99 6.90 5.33
N MET A 172 25.76 6.21 4.49
CA MET A 172 25.35 4.93 3.90
C MET A 172 25.72 3.78 4.81
N ASN A 173 24.86 2.76 4.87
CA ASN A 173 25.16 1.55 5.61
C ASN A 173 26.26 0.74 4.89
N PRO A 174 27.33 0.29 5.57
CA PRO A 174 28.32 -0.59 4.96
C PRO A 174 27.67 -1.82 4.33
N GLY A 175 28.02 -2.10 3.08
CA GLY A 175 27.45 -3.23 2.35
C GLY A 175 26.06 -2.99 1.72
N HIS A 176 25.58 -1.74 1.72
CA HIS A 176 24.34 -1.40 0.99
C HIS A 176 24.45 -1.75 -0.50
N VAL A 177 23.33 -2.06 -1.10
CA VAL A 177 23.18 -2.32 -2.53
C VAL A 177 22.07 -1.44 -3.06
N TRP A 178 22.36 -0.67 -4.09
CA TRP A 178 21.36 0.13 -4.79
C TRP A 178 20.53 -0.76 -5.70
N ASP A 179 19.22 -0.68 -5.56
CA ASP A 179 18.25 -1.41 -6.36
C ASP A 179 17.15 -0.47 -6.87
N GLY A 180 16.29 -0.96 -7.76
CA GLY A 180 15.17 -0.21 -8.34
C GLY A 180 14.72 -0.79 -9.67
N GLY A 181 13.56 -0.32 -10.15
CA GLY A 181 12.96 -0.81 -11.38
C GLY A 181 12.21 -2.13 -11.18
N ALA A 182 12.52 -3.12 -12.01
CA ALA A 182 11.87 -4.44 -11.93
C ALA A 182 12.31 -5.22 -10.69
N ALA A 183 11.33 -5.85 -10.03
CA ALA A 183 11.55 -6.82 -8.96
C ALA A 183 11.54 -8.25 -9.52
N ARG A 184 11.97 -9.22 -8.71
CA ARG A 184 11.97 -10.63 -9.08
C ARG A 184 11.42 -11.47 -7.94
N THR A 185 10.53 -12.39 -8.28
CA THR A 185 10.02 -13.38 -7.31
C THR A 185 11.08 -14.46 -7.01
N GLN A 186 10.84 -15.25 -5.95
CA GLN A 186 11.72 -16.37 -5.57
C GLN A 186 11.84 -17.43 -6.67
N ASP A 187 10.82 -17.60 -7.50
CA ASP A 187 10.82 -18.51 -8.66
C ASP A 187 11.44 -17.90 -9.93
N GLY A 188 11.88 -16.65 -9.85
CA GLY A 188 12.58 -15.96 -10.95
C GLY A 188 11.67 -15.14 -11.86
N THR A 189 10.37 -15.03 -11.61
CA THR A 189 9.45 -14.20 -12.41
C THR A 189 9.77 -12.72 -12.21
N THR A 190 10.02 -12.00 -13.30
CA THR A 190 10.28 -10.55 -13.28
C THR A 190 8.95 -9.79 -13.35
N PHE A 191 8.80 -8.73 -12.54
CA PHE A 191 7.61 -7.88 -12.54
C PHE A 191 7.95 -6.45 -12.09
N PHE A 192 7.02 -5.52 -12.35
CA PHE A 192 7.13 -4.14 -11.87
C PHE A 192 6.13 -3.91 -10.73
N PRO A 193 6.60 -3.70 -9.49
CA PRO A 193 5.72 -3.53 -8.33
C PRO A 193 4.96 -2.21 -8.34
N ASN A 194 5.50 -1.17 -8.95
CA ASN A 194 4.87 0.14 -9.04
C ASN A 194 4.84 0.64 -10.49
N ILE A 195 3.75 1.29 -10.89
CA ILE A 195 3.62 1.98 -12.18
C ILE A 195 3.05 3.39 -11.88
N PRO A 196 3.84 4.47 -12.07
CA PRO A 196 5.24 4.47 -12.51
C PRO A 196 6.23 4.02 -11.43
N THR A 197 7.46 3.75 -11.85
CA THR A 197 8.63 3.52 -10.99
C THR A 197 9.74 4.44 -11.49
N GLU A 198 10.29 5.28 -10.64
CA GLU A 198 11.27 6.32 -11.00
C GLU A 198 12.49 6.35 -10.07
N GLU A 199 12.44 5.62 -8.96
CA GLU A 199 13.47 5.63 -7.93
C GLU A 199 14.47 4.49 -8.06
N VAL A 200 15.73 4.78 -7.71
CA VAL A 200 16.76 3.82 -7.33
C VAL A 200 17.10 4.05 -5.87
N PHE A 201 17.06 3.05 -5.04
CA PHE A 201 17.20 3.12 -3.59
C PHE A 201 18.13 2.05 -3.03
#